data_25c46f663df1030b6001831393119efb
#
_entry.id   25c46f663df1030b6001831393119efb
#
_cell.length_a   1.000
_cell.length_b   1.000
_cell.length_c   1.000
_cell.angle_alpha   90.00
_cell.angle_beta   90.00
_cell.angle_gamma   90.00
#
_symmetry.space_group_name_H-M   'P 1'
#
loop_
_entity.id
_entity.type
_entity.pdbx_description
1 polymer ?
#
loop_
_entity_poly.entity_id
_entity_poly.type
_entity_poly.pdbx_seq_one_letter_code
_entity_poly.pdbx_strand_id
1 'polypeptide(L)'
;SEELKGLGKFQTTSVNLSNTSQDGLEEATIFLRLENGDPKIMSEQREQLARNCAELYLRDFEKAADYNKITIQFVQTDPYKPENVSLEEYTFDTQDF
;
A
#
# COMPACT_ATOMS: atom_id res chain seq x y z
N SER A 1 -5.47 9.45 -3.84
CA SER A 1 -6.59 10.29 -3.42
C SER A 1 -6.22 11.06 -2.14
N GLU A 2 -6.91 12.15 -1.95
CA GLU A 2 -6.70 12.97 -0.75
C GLU A 2 -7.05 12.20 0.54
N GLU A 3 -8.08 11.38 0.49
CA GLU A 3 -8.51 10.60 1.63
C GLU A 3 -7.44 9.56 2.00
N LEU A 4 -6.89 8.89 1.00
CA LEU A 4 -5.82 7.90 1.21
C LEU A 4 -4.58 8.56 1.81
N LYS A 5 -4.17 9.69 1.24
CA LYS A 5 -3.04 10.46 1.75
C LYS A 5 -3.23 10.84 3.21
N GLY A 6 -4.46 11.20 3.57
CA GLY A 6 -4.78 11.66 4.91
C GLY A 6 -4.68 10.60 5.99
N LEU A 7 -4.84 9.31 5.66
CA LEU A 7 -4.79 8.24 6.64
C LEU A 7 -3.47 8.17 7.40
N GLY A 8 -2.36 8.41 6.74
CA GLY A 8 -1.03 8.42 7.36
C GLY A 8 -0.29 9.73 7.17
N LYS A 9 -0.94 10.73 6.63
CA LYS A 9 -0.35 12.01 6.24
C LYS A 9 0.86 11.80 5.34
N PHE A 10 0.69 10.92 4.34
CA PHE A 10 1.75 10.57 3.40
C PHE A 10 2.08 11.76 2.50
N GLN A 11 3.36 11.96 2.21
CA GLN A 11 3.79 13.00 1.29
C GLN A 11 3.48 12.63 -0.15
N THR A 12 3.64 11.34 -0.49
CA THR A 12 3.43 10.86 -1.85
C THR A 12 2.74 9.51 -1.81
N THR A 13 1.82 9.30 -2.75
CA THR A 13 1.17 8.01 -2.95
C THR A 13 1.27 7.65 -4.43
N SER A 14 1.51 6.37 -4.71
CA SER A 14 1.53 5.88 -6.07
C SER A 14 1.04 4.45 -6.12
N VAL A 15 0.61 4.01 -7.29
CA VAL A 15 0.09 2.67 -7.47
C VAL A 15 0.78 2.00 -8.66
N ASN A 16 1.03 0.70 -8.52
CA ASN A 16 1.56 -0.13 -9.58
C ASN A 16 0.71 -1.39 -9.67
N LEU A 17 0.35 -1.76 -10.88
CA LEU A 17 -0.48 -2.94 -11.12
C LEU A 17 0.38 -4.02 -11.77
N SER A 18 0.33 -5.23 -11.23
CA SER A 18 1.10 -6.35 -11.75
C SER A 18 0.19 -7.53 -12.01
N ASN A 19 0.42 -8.20 -13.12
CA ASN A 19 -0.32 -9.39 -13.47
C ASN A 19 0.69 -10.44 -13.91
N THR A 20 0.77 -11.54 -13.17
CA THR A 20 1.68 -12.63 -13.47
C THR A 20 0.88 -13.92 -13.66
N SER A 21 1.33 -14.73 -14.63
CA SER A 21 0.74 -16.05 -14.88
C SER A 21 1.88 -17.06 -14.82
N GLN A 22 1.74 -18.06 -13.96
CA GLN A 22 2.75 -19.11 -13.79
C GLN A 22 2.07 -20.42 -13.48
N ASP A 23 2.39 -21.46 -14.26
CA ASP A 23 1.86 -22.81 -14.08
C ASP A 23 0.32 -22.86 -14.08
N GLY A 24 -0.30 -22.02 -14.92
CA GLY A 24 -1.76 -21.98 -15.01
C GLY A 24 -2.43 -21.17 -13.91
N LEU A 25 -1.66 -20.59 -12.99
CA LEU A 25 -2.18 -19.72 -11.94
C LEU A 25 -1.95 -18.27 -12.32
N GLU A 26 -3.01 -17.48 -12.23
CA GLU A 26 -2.91 -16.05 -12.45
C GLU A 26 -2.90 -15.33 -11.11
N GLU A 27 -1.93 -14.42 -10.94
CA GLU A 27 -1.86 -13.58 -9.77
C GLU A 27 -1.81 -12.13 -10.22
N ALA A 28 -2.83 -11.38 -9.85
CA ALA A 28 -2.92 -9.97 -10.15
C ALA A 28 -2.84 -9.20 -8.84
N THR A 29 -1.82 -8.35 -8.71
CA THR A 29 -1.53 -7.64 -7.48
C THR A 29 -1.55 -6.14 -7.69
N ILE A 30 -2.18 -5.43 -6.75
CA ILE A 30 -2.12 -3.99 -6.64
C ILE A 30 -0.99 -3.67 -5.67
N PHE A 31 0.00 -2.88 -6.10
CA PHE A 31 1.05 -2.38 -5.21
C PHE A 31 0.75 -0.91 -4.92
N LEU A 32 0.46 -0.61 -3.68
CA LEU A 32 0.16 0.74 -3.25
C LEU A 32 1.35 1.25 -2.43
N ARG A 33 2.06 2.23 -2.98
CA ARG A 33 3.26 2.78 -2.36
C ARG A 33 2.92 4.08 -1.65
N LEU A 34 3.20 4.13 -0.36
CA LEU A 34 2.87 5.24 0.51
C LEU A 34 4.17 5.75 1.14
N GLU A 35 4.56 6.97 0.80
CA GLU A 35 5.86 7.49 1.17
C GLU A 35 5.77 8.58 2.22
N ASN A 36 6.65 8.47 3.19
CA ASN A 36 6.91 9.48 4.21
C ASN A 36 5.65 9.91 4.96
N GLY A 37 5.01 8.93 5.59
CA GLY A 37 3.91 9.19 6.50
C GLY A 37 4.41 9.89 7.75
N ASP A 38 3.46 10.46 8.50
CA ASP A 38 3.77 11.10 9.78
C ASP A 38 4.42 10.07 10.71
N PRO A 39 5.62 10.32 11.23
CA PRO A 39 6.32 9.36 12.10
C PRO A 39 5.50 8.92 13.31
N LYS A 40 4.70 9.81 13.85
CA LYS A 40 3.87 9.51 15.01
C LYS A 40 2.79 8.48 14.65
N ILE A 41 2.15 8.65 13.49
CA ILE A 41 1.16 7.70 12.99
C ILE A 41 1.84 6.39 12.63
N MET A 42 3.00 6.46 11.97
CA MET A 42 3.73 5.29 11.49
C MET A 42 4.35 4.47 12.63
N SER A 43 4.45 5.02 13.83
CA SER A 43 5.04 4.32 14.97
C SER A 43 4.09 3.33 15.62
N GLU A 44 2.80 3.38 15.31
CA GLU A 44 1.79 2.56 15.96
C GLU A 44 0.92 1.81 14.95
N GLN A 45 0.66 0.53 15.23
CA GLN A 45 -0.33 -0.29 14.51
C GLN A 45 -0.23 -0.20 12.98
N ARG A 46 1.00 -0.34 12.45
CA ARG A 46 1.21 -0.22 11.00
C ARG A 46 0.43 -1.24 10.18
N GLU A 47 0.26 -2.44 10.69
CA GLU A 47 -0.54 -3.44 9.98
C GLU A 47 -2.00 -2.99 9.85
N GLN A 48 -2.56 -2.44 10.91
CA GLN A 48 -3.93 -1.93 10.85
C GLN A 48 -4.04 -0.73 9.91
N LEU A 49 -3.05 0.15 9.93
CA LEU A 49 -2.98 1.26 8.99
C LEU A 49 -2.92 0.75 7.55
N ALA A 50 -2.09 -0.27 7.31
CA ALA A 50 -1.99 -0.87 5.98
C ALA A 50 -3.34 -1.44 5.55
N ARG A 51 -4.04 -2.14 6.44
CA ARG A 51 -5.37 -2.70 6.15
C ARG A 51 -6.37 -1.59 5.83
N ASN A 52 -6.34 -0.51 6.58
CA ASN A 52 -7.24 0.63 6.35
C ASN A 52 -6.98 1.28 4.99
N CYS A 53 -5.71 1.42 4.63
CA CYS A 53 -5.33 1.96 3.31
C CYS A 53 -5.80 1.04 2.18
N ALA A 54 -5.62 -0.27 2.35
CA ALA A 54 -6.06 -1.26 1.37
C ALA A 54 -7.57 -1.22 1.19
N GLU A 55 -8.30 -1.20 2.29
CA GLU A 55 -9.77 -1.15 2.24
C GLU A 55 -10.27 0.09 1.51
N LEU A 56 -9.69 1.24 1.83
CA LEU A 56 -10.07 2.50 1.20
C LEU A 56 -9.79 2.47 -0.29
N TYR A 57 -8.60 2.01 -0.68
CA TYR A 57 -8.24 1.95 -2.09
C TYR A 57 -9.15 1.01 -2.88
N LEU A 58 -9.41 -0.18 -2.33
CA LEU A 58 -10.26 -1.17 -2.99
C LEU A 58 -11.70 -0.68 -3.15
N ARG A 59 -12.18 0.09 -2.18
CA ARG A 59 -13.53 0.65 -2.25
C ARG A 59 -13.69 1.58 -3.45
N ASP A 60 -12.66 2.37 -3.74
CA ASP A 60 -12.72 3.41 -4.76
C ASP A 60 -12.17 2.99 -6.13
N PHE A 61 -11.50 1.85 -6.21
CA PHE A 61 -10.91 1.38 -7.47
C PHE A 61 -11.91 0.52 -8.25
N GLU A 62 -12.36 1.00 -9.40
CA GLU A 62 -13.37 0.31 -10.21
C GLU A 62 -12.98 -1.11 -10.59
N LYS A 63 -11.71 -1.35 -10.87
CA LYS A 63 -11.22 -2.65 -11.31
C LYS A 63 -10.73 -3.56 -10.19
N ALA A 64 -11.10 -3.24 -8.94
CA ALA A 64 -10.63 -4.00 -7.79
C ALA A 64 -10.91 -5.50 -7.91
N ALA A 65 -12.06 -5.87 -8.50
CA ALA A 65 -12.44 -7.27 -8.66
C ALA A 65 -11.51 -8.07 -9.59
N ASP A 66 -10.72 -7.38 -10.42
CA ASP A 66 -9.77 -8.03 -11.33
C ASP A 66 -8.46 -8.41 -10.63
N TYR A 67 -8.31 -8.06 -9.36
CA TYR A 67 -7.07 -8.28 -8.61
C TYR A 67 -7.33 -9.17 -7.40
N ASN A 68 -6.43 -10.11 -7.15
CA ASN A 68 -6.57 -11.03 -6.03
C ASN A 68 -5.68 -10.68 -4.83
N LYS A 69 -4.69 -9.82 -5.02
CA LYS A 69 -3.80 -9.37 -3.93
C LYS A 69 -3.66 -7.86 -3.93
N ILE A 70 -3.45 -7.30 -2.74
CA ILE A 70 -3.04 -5.91 -2.58
C ILE A 70 -1.89 -5.85 -1.59
N THR A 71 -0.79 -5.22 -2.01
CA THR A 71 0.39 -5.03 -1.17
C THR A 71 0.53 -3.55 -0.86
N ILE A 72 0.57 -3.25 0.42
CA ILE A 72 0.81 -1.89 0.91
C ILE A 72 2.30 -1.77 1.20
N GLN A 73 2.93 -0.80 0.58
CA GLN A 73 4.36 -0.53 0.76
C GLN A 73 4.53 0.80 1.49
N PHE A 74 5.04 0.75 2.71
CA PHE A 74 5.41 1.95 3.46
C PHE A 74 6.88 2.24 3.20
N VAL A 75 7.17 3.41 2.67
CA VAL A 75 8.53 3.85 2.36
C VAL A 75 8.82 5.07 3.22
N GLN A 76 9.89 4.98 4.00
CA GLN A 76 10.32 6.09 4.86
C GLN A 76 11.75 6.46 4.50
N THR A 77 11.97 7.73 4.24
CA THR A 77 13.29 8.28 3.94
C THR A 77 13.77 9.07 5.16
N ASP A 78 15.00 8.81 5.59
CA ASP A 78 15.59 9.57 6.70
C ASP A 78 15.84 11.01 6.22
N PRO A 79 15.23 12.02 6.90
CA PRO A 79 15.38 13.40 6.47
C PRO A 79 16.80 13.93 6.60
N TYR A 80 17.62 13.31 7.45
CA TYR A 80 19.02 13.71 7.65
C TYR A 80 19.99 12.94 6.77
N LYS A 81 19.60 11.73 6.34
CA LYS A 81 20.41 10.88 5.47
C LYS A 81 19.52 10.30 4.39
N PRO A 82 19.25 11.05 3.32
CA PRO A 82 18.29 10.62 2.28
C PRO A 82 18.62 9.28 1.62
N GLU A 83 19.86 8.83 1.71
CA GLU A 83 20.26 7.52 1.20
C GLU A 83 19.74 6.37 2.08
N ASN A 84 19.31 6.67 3.30
CA ASN A 84 18.72 5.67 4.18
C ASN A 84 17.21 5.62 3.95
N VAL A 85 16.78 4.56 3.27
CA VAL A 85 15.36 4.34 2.95
C VAL A 85 14.95 3.00 3.54
N SER A 86 13.82 3.00 4.23
CA SER A 86 13.24 1.76 4.73
C SER A 86 11.97 1.42 3.96
N LEU A 87 11.77 0.13 3.73
CA LEU A 87 10.57 -0.39 3.07
C LEU A 87 9.96 -1.46 3.95
N GLU A 88 8.67 -1.34 4.22
CA GLU A 88 7.91 -2.36 4.94
C GLU A 88 6.66 -2.68 4.14
N GLU A 89 6.38 -3.97 3.94
CA GLU A 89 5.27 -4.40 3.11
C GLU A 89 4.27 -5.25 3.87
N TYR A 90 2.99 -5.05 3.55
CA TYR A 90 1.88 -5.85 4.05
C TYR A 90 1.03 -6.28 2.87
N THR A 91 0.84 -7.58 2.71
CA THR A 91 0.06 -8.14 1.60
C THR A 91 -1.23 -8.77 2.12
N PHE A 92 -2.32 -8.45 1.46
CA PHE A 92 -3.64 -8.96 1.80
C PHE A 92 -4.29 -9.59 0.57
N ASP A 93 -5.15 -10.57 0.80
CA ASP A 93 -6.06 -11.06 -0.23
C ASP A 93 -7.19 -10.05 -0.38
N THR A 94 -7.50 -9.67 -1.61
CA THR A 94 -8.57 -8.69 -1.85
C THR A 94 -9.94 -9.20 -1.38
N GLN A 95 -10.10 -10.51 -1.31
CA GLN A 95 -11.34 -11.12 -0.83
C GLN A 95 -11.57 -10.95 0.68
N ASP A 96 -10.56 -10.54 1.41
CA ASP A 96 -10.64 -10.37 2.87
C ASP A 96 -11.20 -9.01 3.29
N PHE A 97 -11.74 -8.27 2.33
CA PHE A 97 -12.31 -6.94 2.57
C PHE A 97 -13.80 -6.87 2.24
#